data_1deeef39cfb7a655005795ba9a9bdf75
#
_entry.id   1deeef39cfb7a655005795ba9a9bdf75
#
_cell.length_a   1.000
_cell.length_b   1.000
_cell.length_c   1.000
_cell.angle_alpha   90.00
_cell.angle_beta   90.00
_cell.angle_gamma   90.00
#
_symmetry.space_group_name_H-M   'P 1'
#
loop_
_entity.id
_entity.type
_entity.pdbx_description
1 polymer ?
#
loop_
_entity_poly.entity_id
_entity_poly.type
_entity_poly.pdbx_seq_one_letter_code
_entity_poly.pdbx_strand_id
1 'polypeptide(L)'
;WDTYNQLYQFFTPAPTYYSTMGTVFDAEYIDHHPVFDTLIFGSFVWLGNVVGSQNMGMFLYALLQCAFTAAALSLSCCYLDKLGVPKPIRLSLLVFVAIFPPIPNWAMCMCKDSLFSAVFILYFVAFIEIVRTKGAALGSKRFLACYVILSGLCILTKKPGVYIFILSGFVLLVVYRRFWKRTLVALIAPLLLFSFAFPAVVYPLIGGVASGGKQEMLGTFFQQTATYLLEHDDATAEELETIKKVMNIDAAKERWNPQISDPAKNS
;
A
#
# COMPACT_ATOMS: atom_id res chain seq x y z
N TRP A 1 -9.65 -3.55 11.29
CA TRP A 1 -10.53 -4.30 10.40
C TRP A 1 -9.75 -4.99 9.27
N ASP A 2 -8.94 -4.25 8.53
CA ASP A 2 -8.17 -4.78 7.39
C ASP A 2 -7.27 -5.95 7.77
N THR A 3 -6.49 -5.81 8.84
CA THR A 3 -5.60 -6.87 9.34
C THR A 3 -6.37 -8.11 9.79
N TYR A 4 -7.54 -7.91 10.42
CA TYR A 4 -8.41 -9.03 10.79
C TYR A 4 -8.85 -9.82 9.55
N ASN A 5 -9.30 -9.13 8.50
CA ASN A 5 -9.70 -9.75 7.25
C ASN A 5 -8.54 -10.51 6.57
N GLN A 6 -7.34 -9.93 6.61
CA GLN A 6 -6.13 -10.57 6.06
C GLN A 6 -5.77 -11.85 6.84
N LEU A 7 -5.82 -11.82 8.17
CA LEU A 7 -5.57 -12.99 9.01
C LEU A 7 -6.66 -14.04 8.85
N TYR A 8 -7.94 -13.62 8.80
CA TYR A 8 -9.05 -14.52 8.56
C TYR A 8 -8.87 -15.27 7.22
N GLN A 9 -8.53 -14.56 6.16
CA GLN A 9 -8.26 -15.12 4.85
C GLN A 9 -7.08 -16.11 4.86
N PHE A 10 -6.01 -15.83 5.62
CA PHE A 10 -4.85 -16.72 5.73
C PHE A 10 -5.17 -18.04 6.46
N PHE A 11 -5.97 -17.99 7.52
CA PHE A 11 -6.27 -19.17 8.35
C PHE A 11 -7.52 -19.93 7.93
N THR A 12 -8.40 -19.30 7.17
CA THR A 12 -9.65 -19.87 6.70
C THR A 12 -9.75 -19.68 5.18
N PRO A 13 -8.89 -20.36 4.39
CA PRO A 13 -8.98 -20.32 2.94
C PRO A 13 -10.26 -21.05 2.53
N ALA A 14 -11.36 -20.34 2.52
CA ALA A 14 -12.65 -20.77 2.00
C ALA A 14 -13.06 -19.76 0.93
N PRO A 15 -13.95 -20.11 0.00
CA PRO A 15 -14.50 -19.13 -0.93
C PRO A 15 -15.00 -17.93 -0.15
N THR A 16 -14.20 -16.88 -0.11
CA THR A 16 -14.53 -15.68 0.66
C THR A 16 -15.39 -14.81 -0.24
N TYR A 17 -16.67 -14.77 0.07
CA TYR A 17 -17.64 -13.94 -0.65
C TYR A 17 -17.38 -12.48 -0.31
N TYR A 18 -16.54 -11.82 -1.10
CA TYR A 18 -16.46 -10.35 -1.13
C TYR A 18 -17.38 -9.86 -2.24
N SER A 19 -18.53 -9.36 -1.87
CA SER A 19 -19.39 -8.65 -2.79
C SER A 19 -18.86 -7.23 -2.97
N THR A 20 -18.06 -7.01 -4.00
CA THR A 20 -17.89 -5.67 -4.56
C THR A 20 -18.83 -5.56 -5.76
N MET A 21 -19.85 -4.70 -5.68
CA MET A 21 -20.89 -4.51 -6.71
C MET A 21 -21.62 -5.82 -7.11
N GLY A 22 -21.95 -6.68 -6.13
CA GLY A 22 -22.64 -7.94 -6.40
C GLY A 22 -21.80 -9.02 -7.07
N THR A 23 -20.50 -8.81 -7.25
CA THR A 23 -19.60 -9.83 -7.79
C THR A 23 -19.15 -10.76 -6.68
N VAL A 24 -19.44 -12.04 -6.82
CA VAL A 24 -18.97 -13.12 -5.94
C VAL A 24 -17.68 -13.66 -6.53
N PHE A 25 -16.61 -13.68 -5.74
CA PHE A 25 -15.35 -14.31 -6.13
C PHE A 25 -15.30 -15.71 -5.51
N ASP A 26 -15.14 -16.72 -6.34
CA ASP A 26 -14.86 -18.09 -5.93
C ASP A 26 -13.34 -18.30 -5.92
N ALA A 27 -12.71 -17.88 -4.82
CA ALA A 27 -11.25 -17.92 -4.67
C ALA A 27 -10.86 -18.02 -3.20
N GLU A 28 -9.77 -18.71 -2.92
CA GLU A 28 -9.24 -18.85 -1.56
C GLU A 28 -8.66 -17.53 -1.05
N TYR A 29 -7.98 -16.80 -1.93
CA TYR A 29 -7.40 -15.48 -1.64
C TYR A 29 -7.91 -14.44 -2.62
N ILE A 30 -8.34 -13.32 -2.10
CA ILE A 30 -8.74 -12.15 -2.89
C ILE A 30 -7.76 -11.02 -2.59
N ASP A 31 -7.11 -10.48 -3.62
CA ASP A 31 -6.20 -9.34 -3.51
C ASP A 31 -6.97 -8.01 -3.32
N HIS A 32 -7.89 -7.97 -2.34
CA HIS A 32 -8.49 -6.71 -1.87
C HIS A 32 -7.48 -5.91 -1.04
N HIS A 33 -6.88 -6.56 -0.04
CA HIS A 33 -5.66 -6.10 0.62
C HIS A 33 -4.46 -6.82 -0.01
N PRO A 34 -3.26 -6.19 -0.08
CA PRO A 34 -2.12 -6.81 -0.72
C PRO A 34 -1.84 -8.22 -0.17
N VAL A 35 -1.83 -9.20 -1.05
CA VAL A 35 -1.57 -10.62 -0.69
C VAL A 35 -0.23 -10.78 0.00
N PHE A 36 0.77 -9.99 -0.40
CA PHE A 36 2.10 -9.99 0.22
C PHE A 36 2.03 -9.73 1.73
N ASP A 37 1.29 -8.70 2.15
CA ASP A 37 1.11 -8.38 3.57
C ASP A 37 0.33 -9.48 4.29
N THR A 38 -0.71 -10.03 3.65
CA THR A 38 -1.50 -11.16 4.17
C THR A 38 -0.62 -12.36 4.48
N LEU A 39 0.29 -12.72 3.56
CA LEU A 39 1.22 -13.82 3.74
C LEU A 39 2.23 -13.54 4.88
N ILE A 40 2.75 -12.32 4.98
CA ILE A 40 3.66 -11.94 6.06
C ILE A 40 2.94 -12.02 7.40
N PHE A 41 1.81 -11.35 7.56
CA PHE A 41 1.07 -11.31 8.82
C PHE A 41 0.63 -12.69 9.26
N GLY A 42 0.05 -13.45 8.33
CA GLY A 42 -0.37 -14.83 8.57
C GLY A 42 0.77 -15.74 8.97
N SER A 43 1.94 -15.62 8.34
CA SER A 43 3.12 -16.43 8.68
C SER A 43 3.62 -16.18 10.10
N PHE A 44 3.63 -14.93 10.57
CA PHE A 44 4.00 -14.63 11.95
C PHE A 44 2.99 -15.16 12.96
N VAL A 45 1.69 -15.02 12.70
CA VAL A 45 0.65 -15.56 13.58
C VAL A 45 0.67 -17.08 13.56
N TRP A 46 0.91 -17.71 12.40
CA TRP A 46 1.11 -19.16 12.28
C TRP A 46 2.31 -19.62 13.11
N LEU A 47 3.45 -18.92 13.04
CA LEU A 47 4.62 -19.23 13.88
C LEU A 47 4.26 -19.14 15.37
N GLY A 48 3.48 -18.12 15.76
CA GLY A 48 2.95 -17.99 17.11
C GLY A 48 2.10 -19.20 17.52
N ASN A 49 1.23 -19.69 16.64
CA ASN A 49 0.43 -20.91 16.90
C ASN A 49 1.33 -22.13 17.14
N VAL A 50 2.41 -22.29 16.38
CA VAL A 50 3.37 -23.39 16.55
C VAL A 50 3.99 -23.40 17.96
N VAL A 51 4.23 -22.20 18.54
CA VAL A 51 4.75 -22.08 19.91
C VAL A 51 3.65 -21.94 20.98
N GLY A 52 2.39 -22.16 20.59
CA GLY A 52 1.24 -22.19 21.51
C GLY A 52 0.62 -20.82 21.84
N SER A 53 0.97 -19.74 21.14
CA SER A 53 0.40 -18.41 21.39
C SER A 53 0.34 -17.52 20.15
N GLN A 54 -0.84 -17.25 19.64
CA GLN A 54 -1.04 -16.26 18.55
C GLN A 54 -0.49 -14.89 18.91
N ASN A 55 -0.67 -14.46 20.15
CA ASN A 55 -0.17 -13.18 20.65
C ASN A 55 1.35 -13.10 20.56
N MET A 56 2.07 -14.21 20.75
CA MET A 56 3.52 -14.25 20.58
C MET A 56 3.90 -13.97 19.12
N GLY A 57 3.19 -14.53 18.15
CA GLY A 57 3.42 -14.27 16.73
C GLY A 57 3.18 -12.80 16.36
N MET A 58 2.07 -12.23 16.82
CA MET A 58 1.78 -10.80 16.64
C MET A 58 2.83 -9.90 17.30
N PHE A 59 3.28 -10.25 18.51
CA PHE A 59 4.33 -9.53 19.21
C PHE A 59 5.67 -9.56 18.45
N LEU A 60 6.07 -10.73 17.95
CA LEU A 60 7.30 -10.87 17.16
C LEU A 60 7.25 -10.03 15.89
N TYR A 61 6.11 -10.03 15.19
CA TYR A 61 5.91 -9.17 14.04
C TYR A 61 6.03 -7.68 14.42
N ALA A 62 5.32 -7.24 15.46
CA ALA A 62 5.35 -5.86 15.94
C ALA A 62 6.77 -5.42 16.31
N LEU A 63 7.52 -6.28 16.99
CA LEU A 63 8.91 -6.03 17.36
C LEU A 63 9.80 -5.81 16.14
N LEU A 64 9.70 -6.69 15.12
CA LEU A 64 10.47 -6.57 13.90
C LEU A 64 10.06 -5.34 13.08
N GLN A 65 8.77 -5.05 12.99
CA GLN A 65 8.27 -3.86 12.30
C GLN A 65 8.74 -2.58 13.00
N CYS A 66 8.71 -2.53 14.35
CA CYS A 66 9.26 -1.41 15.12
C CYS A 66 10.76 -1.21 14.86
N ALA A 67 11.52 -2.30 14.90
CA ALA A 67 12.97 -2.24 14.63
C ALA A 67 13.24 -1.76 13.19
N PHE A 68 12.48 -2.25 12.22
CA PHE A 68 12.58 -1.83 10.82
C PHE A 68 12.21 -0.35 10.64
N THR A 69 11.12 0.11 11.25
CA THR A 69 10.70 1.53 11.21
C THR A 69 11.74 2.43 11.88
N ALA A 70 12.25 2.04 13.05
CA ALA A 70 13.31 2.78 13.73
C ALA A 70 14.59 2.86 12.88
N ALA A 71 14.97 1.76 12.22
CA ALA A 71 16.11 1.75 11.31
C ALA A 71 15.87 2.68 10.09
N ALA A 72 14.69 2.64 9.49
CA ALA A 72 14.34 3.49 8.35
C ALA A 72 14.40 4.98 8.72
N LEU A 73 13.83 5.37 9.86
CA LEU A 73 13.87 6.74 10.37
C LEU A 73 15.29 7.18 10.73
N SER A 74 16.06 6.32 11.41
CA SER A 74 17.45 6.60 11.77
C SER A 74 18.33 6.78 10.53
N LEU A 75 18.20 5.90 9.53
CA LEU A 75 18.92 6.03 8.25
C LEU A 75 18.55 7.32 7.51
N SER A 76 17.28 7.72 7.57
CA SER A 76 16.84 8.99 6.98
C SER A 76 17.47 10.18 7.69
N CYS A 77 17.52 10.18 9.03
CA CYS A 77 18.21 11.21 9.81
C CYS A 77 19.72 11.24 9.53
N CYS A 78 20.35 10.06 9.37
CA CYS A 78 21.76 10.00 8.95
C CYS A 78 21.96 10.53 7.52
N TYR A 79 21.00 10.26 6.63
CA TYR A 79 21.06 10.75 5.25
C TYR A 79 21.00 12.29 5.16
N LEU A 80 20.27 12.95 6.07
CA LEU A 80 20.23 14.42 6.17
C LEU A 80 21.60 15.04 6.36
N ASP A 81 22.59 14.30 6.90
CA ASP A 81 23.99 14.75 6.98
C ASP A 81 24.61 14.98 5.61
N LYS A 82 24.36 14.06 4.68
CA LYS A 82 24.78 14.21 3.28
C LYS A 82 24.16 15.41 2.57
N LEU A 83 23.02 15.88 3.05
CA LEU A 83 22.32 17.06 2.56
C LEU A 83 22.78 18.34 3.24
N GLY A 84 23.74 18.27 4.17
CA GLY A 84 24.30 19.43 4.88
C GLY A 84 23.42 19.94 6.03
N VAL A 85 22.43 19.16 6.48
CA VAL A 85 21.56 19.55 7.62
C VAL A 85 22.38 19.55 8.91
N PRO A 86 22.37 20.65 9.69
CA PRO A 86 23.12 20.73 10.94
C PRO A 86 22.74 19.63 11.96
N LYS A 87 23.75 19.14 12.69
CA LYS A 87 23.58 18.07 13.69
C LYS A 87 22.46 18.34 14.72
N PRO A 88 22.29 19.55 15.28
CA PRO A 88 21.22 19.82 16.23
C PRO A 88 19.83 19.57 15.63
N ILE A 89 19.60 19.98 14.39
CA ILE A 89 18.30 19.78 13.69
C ILE A 89 18.05 18.29 13.49
N ARG A 90 19.06 17.52 13.06
CA ARG A 90 18.94 16.07 12.89
C ARG A 90 18.63 15.35 14.18
N LEU A 91 19.31 15.74 15.28
CA LEU A 91 19.04 15.17 16.60
C LEU A 91 17.66 15.55 17.12
N SER A 92 17.23 16.81 16.95
CA SER A 92 15.88 17.24 17.33
C SER A 92 14.82 16.46 16.56
N LEU A 93 15.02 16.23 15.26
CA LEU A 93 14.11 15.41 14.46
C LEU A 93 14.08 13.96 14.95
N LEU A 94 15.24 13.37 15.25
CA LEU A 94 15.31 12.00 15.75
C LEU A 94 14.59 11.86 17.10
N VAL A 95 14.80 12.81 18.01
CA VAL A 95 14.10 12.85 19.30
C VAL A 95 12.59 13.01 19.06
N PHE A 96 12.20 13.94 18.21
CA PHE A 96 10.78 14.15 17.89
C PHE A 96 10.10 12.86 17.38
N VAL A 97 10.67 12.20 16.38
CA VAL A 97 10.07 10.96 15.86
C VAL A 97 10.05 9.81 16.87
N ALA A 98 10.98 9.81 17.82
CA ALA A 98 11.03 8.80 18.87
C ALA A 98 9.98 9.01 19.97
N ILE A 99 9.70 10.27 20.34
CA ILE A 99 8.82 10.60 21.48
C ILE A 99 7.41 11.03 21.07
N PHE A 100 7.18 11.40 19.80
CA PHE A 100 5.85 11.79 19.33
C PHE A 100 4.94 10.55 19.23
N PRO A 101 3.93 10.41 20.12
CA PRO A 101 3.26 9.13 20.36
C PRO A 101 2.63 8.48 19.11
N PRO A 102 2.08 9.23 18.13
CA PRO A 102 1.55 8.61 16.91
C PRO A 102 2.56 7.75 16.15
N ILE A 103 3.85 8.11 16.13
CA ILE A 103 4.88 7.40 15.34
C ILE A 103 5.18 6.02 15.92
N PRO A 104 5.60 5.87 17.22
CA PRO A 104 5.81 4.55 17.78
C PRO A 104 4.54 3.71 17.85
N ASN A 105 3.38 4.30 18.16
CA ASN A 105 2.11 3.57 18.14
C ASN A 105 1.81 3.00 16.74
N TRP A 106 2.00 3.81 15.70
CA TRP A 106 1.84 3.34 14.32
C TRP A 106 2.83 2.26 13.93
N ALA A 107 4.09 2.40 14.38
CA ALA A 107 5.13 1.39 14.14
C ALA A 107 4.82 0.03 14.77
N MET A 108 4.06 -0.03 15.88
CA MET A 108 3.63 -1.28 16.51
C MET A 108 2.39 -1.92 15.87
N CYS A 109 1.63 -1.17 15.08
CA CYS A 109 0.40 -1.70 14.48
C CYS A 109 0.72 -2.72 13.39
N MET A 110 0.19 -3.93 13.50
CA MET A 110 0.17 -4.92 12.41
C MET A 110 -0.81 -4.44 11.35
N CYS A 111 -0.32 -3.58 10.45
CA CYS A 111 -1.11 -2.95 9.40
C CYS A 111 -0.27 -2.75 8.14
N LYS A 112 -0.86 -2.98 6.98
CA LYS A 112 -0.21 -2.75 5.67
C LYS A 112 0.37 -1.35 5.53
N ASP A 113 -0.34 -0.34 6.04
CA ASP A 113 0.07 1.06 5.94
C ASP A 113 1.29 1.38 6.81
N SER A 114 1.43 0.72 7.95
CA SER A 114 2.60 0.85 8.82
C SER A 114 3.84 0.23 8.16
N LEU A 115 3.71 -0.96 7.59
CA LEU A 115 4.79 -1.62 6.85
C LEU A 115 5.18 -0.81 5.61
N PHE A 116 4.19 -0.38 4.82
CA PHE A 116 4.42 0.48 3.66
C PHE A 116 5.16 1.77 4.04
N SER A 117 4.80 2.42 5.15
CA SER A 117 5.42 3.67 5.58
C SER A 117 6.92 3.53 5.80
N ALA A 118 7.36 2.48 6.47
CA ALA A 118 8.79 2.22 6.70
C ALA A 118 9.55 1.95 5.39
N VAL A 119 8.97 1.14 4.49
CA VAL A 119 9.53 0.87 3.16
C VAL A 119 9.59 2.15 2.33
N PHE A 120 8.51 2.94 2.34
CA PHE A 120 8.40 4.18 1.58
C PHE A 120 9.43 5.23 2.01
N ILE A 121 9.71 5.34 3.31
CA ILE A 121 10.77 6.23 3.82
C ILE A 121 12.12 5.88 3.18
N LEU A 122 12.49 4.59 3.14
CA LEU A 122 13.74 4.15 2.54
C LEU A 122 13.75 4.35 1.01
N TYR A 123 12.64 4.05 0.34
CA TYR A 123 12.46 4.33 -1.08
C TYR A 123 12.66 5.82 -1.37
N PHE A 124 12.05 6.69 -0.58
CA PHE A 124 12.14 8.14 -0.74
C PHE A 124 13.56 8.66 -0.55
N VAL A 125 14.30 8.14 0.44
CA VAL A 125 15.73 8.44 0.62
C VAL A 125 16.54 8.03 -0.63
N ALA A 126 16.29 6.85 -1.15
CA ALA A 126 16.96 6.37 -2.37
C ALA A 126 16.58 7.23 -3.59
N PHE A 127 15.32 7.65 -3.70
CA PHE A 127 14.87 8.57 -4.75
C PHE A 127 15.58 9.93 -4.66
N ILE A 128 15.66 10.51 -3.46
CA ILE A 128 16.40 11.78 -3.24
C ILE A 128 17.89 11.61 -3.61
N GLU A 129 18.51 10.46 -3.33
CA GLU A 129 19.90 10.21 -3.72
C GLU A 129 20.07 10.18 -5.24
N ILE A 130 19.11 9.64 -6.00
CA ILE A 130 19.13 9.72 -7.47
C ILE A 130 19.04 11.17 -7.93
N VAL A 131 18.14 11.94 -7.33
CA VAL A 131 17.97 13.38 -7.65
C VAL A 131 19.24 14.15 -7.32
N ARG A 132 19.80 13.99 -6.11
CA ARG A 132 21.02 14.64 -5.65
C ARG A 132 22.21 14.36 -6.55
N THR A 133 22.36 13.13 -7.00
CA THR A 133 23.46 12.68 -7.87
C THR A 133 23.17 12.89 -9.36
N LYS A 134 22.05 13.52 -9.71
CA LYS A 134 21.60 13.72 -11.10
C LYS A 134 21.56 12.40 -11.89
N GLY A 135 21.13 11.31 -11.24
CA GLY A 135 21.04 9.98 -11.83
C GLY A 135 22.32 9.13 -11.73
N ALA A 136 23.46 9.68 -11.30
CA ALA A 136 24.73 8.94 -11.27
C ALA A 136 24.71 7.75 -10.27
N ALA A 137 23.91 7.84 -9.19
CA ALA A 137 23.75 6.76 -8.21
C ALA A 137 23.30 5.43 -8.85
N LEU A 138 22.46 5.49 -9.89
CA LEU A 138 22.02 4.32 -10.65
C LEU A 138 23.19 3.60 -11.38
N GLY A 139 24.40 4.19 -11.40
CA GLY A 139 25.61 3.57 -11.90
C GLY A 139 26.10 2.43 -11.03
N SER A 140 25.83 2.45 -9.74
CA SER A 140 26.18 1.38 -8.82
C SER A 140 25.18 0.24 -8.93
N LYS A 141 25.65 -0.97 -9.26
CA LYS A 141 24.80 -2.17 -9.31
C LYS A 141 24.11 -2.46 -7.97
N ARG A 142 24.82 -2.22 -6.84
CA ARG A 142 24.26 -2.43 -5.49
C ARG A 142 23.13 -1.43 -5.20
N PHE A 143 23.35 -0.16 -5.55
CA PHE A 143 22.34 0.87 -5.37
C PHE A 143 21.11 0.60 -6.25
N LEU A 144 21.32 0.25 -7.52
CA LEU A 144 20.23 -0.10 -8.45
C LEU A 144 19.41 -1.29 -7.93
N ALA A 145 20.07 -2.35 -7.47
CA ALA A 145 19.38 -3.51 -6.88
C ALA A 145 18.58 -3.11 -5.63
N CYS A 146 19.16 -2.32 -4.73
CA CYS A 146 18.45 -1.80 -3.55
C CYS A 146 17.23 -0.96 -3.94
N TYR A 147 17.36 -0.07 -4.91
CA TYR A 147 16.26 0.75 -5.41
C TYR A 147 15.14 -0.11 -6.02
N VAL A 148 15.49 -1.13 -6.82
CA VAL A 148 14.52 -2.09 -7.40
C VAL A 148 13.77 -2.85 -6.31
N ILE A 149 14.47 -3.32 -5.28
CA ILE A 149 13.85 -4.04 -4.15
C ILE A 149 12.91 -3.11 -3.38
N LEU A 150 13.36 -1.91 -3.01
CA LEU A 150 12.53 -0.94 -2.29
C LEU A 150 11.29 -0.53 -3.08
N SER A 151 11.46 -0.30 -4.40
CA SER A 151 10.33 -0.02 -5.31
C SER A 151 9.34 -1.18 -5.34
N GLY A 152 9.85 -2.41 -5.44
CA GLY A 152 9.04 -3.62 -5.42
C GLY A 152 8.28 -3.80 -4.11
N LEU A 153 8.93 -3.56 -2.97
CA LEU A 153 8.27 -3.61 -1.67
C LEU A 153 7.17 -2.53 -1.54
N CYS A 154 7.39 -1.32 -2.07
CA CYS A 154 6.33 -0.30 -2.13
C CYS A 154 5.12 -0.76 -2.96
N ILE A 155 5.36 -1.45 -4.07
CA ILE A 155 4.30 -2.00 -4.93
C ILE A 155 3.54 -3.12 -4.22
N LEU A 156 4.26 -4.01 -3.54
CA LEU A 156 3.69 -5.20 -2.89
C LEU A 156 2.95 -4.88 -1.60
N THR A 157 3.37 -3.85 -0.85
CA THR A 157 2.77 -3.51 0.46
C THR A 157 1.59 -2.57 0.34
N LYS A 158 1.44 -1.83 -0.78
CA LYS A 158 0.30 -0.93 -0.97
C LYS A 158 -0.03 -0.72 -2.44
N LYS A 159 -1.27 -0.98 -2.85
CA LYS A 159 -1.71 -0.82 -4.25
C LYS A 159 -1.42 0.56 -4.85
N PRO A 160 -1.68 1.70 -4.19
CA PRO A 160 -1.30 3.01 -4.70
C PRO A 160 0.22 3.22 -4.87
N GLY A 161 1.06 2.39 -4.25
CA GLY A 161 2.52 2.45 -4.38
C GLY A 161 3.00 2.36 -5.82
N VAL A 162 2.30 1.58 -6.66
CA VAL A 162 2.63 1.47 -8.09
C VAL A 162 2.51 2.80 -8.82
N TYR A 163 1.51 3.62 -8.53
CA TYR A 163 1.31 4.91 -9.16
C TYR A 163 2.37 5.92 -8.74
N ILE A 164 2.71 5.96 -7.44
CA ILE A 164 3.79 6.80 -6.92
C ILE A 164 5.09 6.43 -7.62
N PHE A 165 5.37 5.14 -7.74
CA PHE A 165 6.57 4.62 -8.39
C PHE A 165 6.64 4.96 -9.88
N ILE A 166 5.55 4.74 -10.64
CA ILE A 166 5.50 5.06 -12.07
C ILE A 166 5.71 6.56 -12.30
N LEU A 167 4.99 7.40 -11.54
CA LEU A 167 5.08 8.85 -11.69
C LEU A 167 6.48 9.37 -11.37
N SER A 168 7.06 8.94 -10.25
CA SER A 168 8.43 9.34 -9.87
C SER A 168 9.49 8.83 -10.86
N GLY A 169 9.34 7.60 -11.35
CA GLY A 169 10.22 7.02 -12.36
C GLY A 169 10.14 7.74 -13.71
N PHE A 170 8.94 8.14 -14.12
CA PHE A 170 8.75 8.95 -15.32
C PHE A 170 9.44 10.32 -15.22
N VAL A 171 9.29 11.00 -14.07
CA VAL A 171 9.99 12.25 -13.81
C VAL A 171 11.51 12.07 -13.92
N LEU A 172 12.06 11.00 -13.33
CA LEU A 172 13.49 10.71 -13.44
C LEU A 172 13.94 10.46 -14.89
N LEU A 173 13.14 9.79 -15.72
CA LEU A 173 13.43 9.56 -17.14
C LEU A 173 13.49 10.86 -17.93
N VAL A 174 12.54 11.75 -17.69
CA VAL A 174 12.47 13.05 -18.38
C VAL A 174 13.62 13.97 -17.96
N VAL A 175 13.91 14.04 -16.66
CA VAL A 175 14.89 14.97 -16.09
C VAL A 175 16.33 14.50 -16.32
N TYR A 176 16.60 13.20 -16.16
CA TYR A 176 17.96 12.64 -16.22
C TYR A 176 18.23 11.81 -17.47
N ARG A 177 17.99 12.39 -18.64
CA ARG A 177 18.15 11.73 -19.97
C ARG A 177 19.53 11.11 -20.20
N ARG A 178 20.60 11.63 -19.58
CA ARG A 178 21.95 11.07 -19.70
C ARG A 178 22.03 9.61 -19.21
N PHE A 179 21.24 9.22 -18.23
CA PHE A 179 21.23 7.88 -17.64
C PHE A 179 19.97 7.07 -18.00
N TRP A 180 19.27 7.46 -19.09
CA TRP A 180 17.96 6.92 -19.44
C TRP A 180 17.87 5.38 -19.44
N LYS A 181 18.91 4.64 -19.91
CA LYS A 181 18.91 3.18 -19.93
C LYS A 181 18.82 2.59 -18.52
N ARG A 182 19.57 3.14 -17.56
CA ARG A 182 19.57 2.69 -16.16
C ARG A 182 18.30 3.10 -15.43
N THR A 183 17.82 4.30 -15.71
CA THR A 183 16.53 4.77 -15.17
C THR A 183 15.38 3.93 -15.73
N LEU A 184 15.46 3.53 -17.01
CA LEU A 184 14.47 2.63 -17.60
C LEU A 184 14.49 1.25 -16.93
N VAL A 185 15.68 0.68 -16.67
CA VAL A 185 15.80 -0.57 -15.90
C VAL A 185 15.25 -0.40 -14.49
N ALA A 186 15.59 0.70 -13.82
CA ALA A 186 15.09 1.01 -12.48
C ALA A 186 13.56 1.15 -12.42
N LEU A 187 12.92 1.56 -13.52
CA LEU A 187 11.47 1.67 -13.65
C LEU A 187 10.82 0.35 -14.08
N ILE A 188 11.35 -0.30 -15.10
CA ILE A 188 10.71 -1.49 -15.68
C ILE A 188 10.90 -2.73 -14.81
N ALA A 189 12.09 -2.94 -14.23
CA ALA A 189 12.36 -4.15 -13.47
C ALA A 189 11.41 -4.35 -12.27
N PRO A 190 11.13 -3.35 -11.41
CA PRO A 190 10.15 -3.51 -10.34
C PRO A 190 8.74 -3.80 -10.86
N LEU A 191 8.30 -3.14 -11.93
CA LEU A 191 6.97 -3.38 -12.52
C LEU A 191 6.86 -4.81 -13.04
N LEU A 192 7.82 -5.27 -13.82
CA LEU A 192 7.82 -6.64 -14.36
C LEU A 192 7.87 -7.69 -13.23
N LEU A 193 8.74 -7.50 -12.25
CA LEU A 193 8.92 -8.48 -11.17
C LEU A 193 7.76 -8.49 -10.17
N PHE A 194 7.29 -7.33 -9.75
CA PHE A 194 6.38 -7.22 -8.61
C PHE A 194 4.92 -6.93 -8.99
N SER A 195 4.65 -6.29 -10.14
CA SER A 195 3.27 -6.09 -10.61
C SER A 195 2.80 -7.18 -11.58
N PHE A 196 3.72 -7.93 -12.23
CA PHE A 196 3.34 -8.97 -13.18
C PHE A 196 3.82 -10.35 -12.74
N ALA A 197 5.14 -10.57 -12.54
CA ALA A 197 5.67 -11.90 -12.24
C ALA A 197 5.20 -12.39 -10.86
N PHE A 198 5.19 -11.55 -9.83
CA PHE A 198 4.73 -11.94 -8.51
C PHE A 198 3.27 -12.42 -8.51
N PRO A 199 2.27 -11.66 -9.01
CA PRO A 199 0.90 -12.17 -9.11
C PRO A 199 0.78 -13.40 -10.00
N ALA A 200 1.47 -13.45 -11.14
CA ALA A 200 1.42 -14.57 -12.07
C ALA A 200 1.93 -15.89 -11.47
N VAL A 201 2.84 -15.83 -10.51
CA VAL A 201 3.40 -17.00 -9.83
C VAL A 201 2.66 -17.28 -8.53
N VAL A 202 2.48 -16.27 -7.68
CA VAL A 202 1.97 -16.46 -6.32
C VAL A 202 0.47 -16.76 -6.32
N TYR A 203 -0.34 -16.03 -7.11
CA TYR A 203 -1.79 -16.21 -7.07
C TYR A 203 -2.24 -17.62 -7.45
N PRO A 204 -1.74 -18.24 -8.54
CA PRO A 204 -2.09 -19.63 -8.83
C PRO A 204 -1.67 -20.62 -7.74
N LEU A 205 -0.55 -20.36 -7.03
CA LEU A 205 -0.06 -21.22 -5.96
C LEU A 205 -0.93 -21.21 -4.71
N ILE A 206 -1.64 -20.12 -4.47
CA ILE A 206 -2.46 -19.94 -3.26
C ILE A 206 -3.96 -19.89 -3.58
N GLY A 207 -4.40 -20.24 -4.78
CA GLY A 207 -5.82 -20.11 -5.18
C GLY A 207 -6.30 -18.65 -5.18
N GLY A 208 -5.39 -17.70 -5.48
CA GLY A 208 -5.66 -16.27 -5.38
C GLY A 208 -6.17 -15.65 -6.67
N VAL A 209 -6.99 -14.61 -6.54
CA VAL A 209 -7.46 -13.78 -7.66
C VAL A 209 -7.20 -12.30 -7.40
N ALA A 210 -6.94 -11.57 -8.47
CA ALA A 210 -6.91 -10.13 -8.39
C ALA A 210 -8.33 -9.61 -8.10
N SER A 211 -8.48 -8.83 -7.03
CA SER A 211 -9.70 -8.10 -6.75
C SER A 211 -9.47 -6.61 -7.02
N GLY A 212 -10.51 -5.91 -7.24
CA GLY A 212 -10.47 -4.47 -7.31
C GLY A 212 -11.17 -3.97 -8.56
N GLY A 213 -12.41 -3.63 -8.37
CA GLY A 213 -13.13 -2.79 -9.31
C GLY A 213 -12.54 -1.37 -9.25
N LYS A 214 -12.73 -0.61 -10.33
CA LYS A 214 -12.38 0.81 -10.40
C LYS A 214 -13.09 1.66 -9.33
N GLN A 215 -14.18 1.13 -8.75
CA GLN A 215 -14.94 1.76 -7.67
C GLN A 215 -14.09 2.04 -6.42
N GLU A 216 -13.07 1.24 -6.13
CA GLU A 216 -12.17 1.47 -5.00
C GLU A 216 -11.44 2.83 -5.12
N MET A 217 -11.10 3.23 -6.34
CA MET A 217 -10.47 4.52 -6.62
C MET A 217 -11.47 5.68 -6.60
N LEU A 218 -12.75 5.38 -6.75
CA LEU A 218 -13.82 6.36 -6.93
C LEU A 218 -14.72 6.48 -5.69
N GLY A 219 -14.33 5.91 -4.54
CA GLY A 219 -15.14 5.88 -3.33
C GLY A 219 -15.68 7.24 -2.90
N THR A 220 -14.86 8.31 -3.00
CA THR A 220 -15.30 9.67 -2.70
C THR A 220 -16.41 10.15 -3.64
N PHE A 221 -16.30 9.84 -4.93
CA PHE A 221 -17.34 10.22 -5.91
C PHE A 221 -18.64 9.47 -5.66
N PHE A 222 -18.58 8.17 -5.37
CA PHE A 222 -19.77 7.40 -4.99
C PHE A 222 -20.43 7.97 -3.73
N GLN A 223 -19.63 8.30 -2.71
CA GLN A 223 -20.12 8.91 -1.49
C GLN A 223 -20.81 10.25 -1.75
N GLN A 224 -20.20 11.13 -2.53
CA GLN A 224 -20.78 12.43 -2.90
C GLN A 224 -22.06 12.27 -3.71
N THR A 225 -22.09 11.34 -4.67
CA THR A 225 -23.30 11.06 -5.46
C THR A 225 -24.44 10.55 -4.57
N ALA A 226 -24.14 9.63 -3.64
CA ALA A 226 -25.15 9.15 -2.69
C ALA A 226 -25.66 10.25 -1.78
N THR A 227 -24.77 11.15 -1.30
CA THR A 227 -25.17 12.33 -0.50
C THR A 227 -26.07 13.25 -1.31
N TYR A 228 -25.69 13.57 -2.54
CA TYR A 228 -26.50 14.41 -3.43
C TYR A 228 -27.91 13.84 -3.61
N LEU A 229 -28.02 12.54 -3.91
CA LEU A 229 -29.30 11.86 -4.08
C LEU A 229 -30.16 11.78 -2.81
N LEU A 230 -29.57 11.94 -1.63
CA LEU A 230 -30.29 11.99 -0.36
C LEU A 230 -30.79 13.40 0.00
N GLU A 231 -30.01 14.41 -0.36
CA GLU A 231 -30.26 15.80 0.03
C GLU A 231 -31.01 16.60 -1.05
N HIS A 232 -31.05 16.10 -2.30
CA HIS A 232 -31.61 16.78 -3.45
C HIS A 232 -32.65 15.90 -4.17
N ASP A 233 -33.89 16.42 -4.26
CA ASP A 233 -34.99 15.77 -4.99
C ASP A 233 -35.12 16.29 -6.43
N ASP A 234 -34.23 17.17 -6.88
CA ASP A 234 -34.26 17.86 -8.17
C ASP A 234 -33.40 17.17 -9.25
N ALA A 235 -32.86 15.99 -8.96
CA ALA A 235 -32.12 15.21 -9.93
C ALA A 235 -32.98 14.87 -11.15
N THR A 236 -32.50 15.20 -12.34
CA THR A 236 -33.20 14.96 -13.59
C THR A 236 -33.29 13.45 -13.94
N ALA A 237 -34.27 13.08 -14.73
CA ALA A 237 -34.40 11.69 -15.18
C ALA A 237 -33.14 11.18 -15.94
N GLU A 238 -32.46 12.04 -16.69
CA GLU A 238 -31.24 11.72 -17.42
C GLU A 238 -30.06 11.46 -16.47
N GLU A 239 -29.92 12.27 -15.41
CA GLU A 239 -28.91 12.07 -14.37
C GLU A 239 -29.14 10.76 -13.62
N LEU A 240 -30.38 10.48 -13.21
CA LEU A 240 -30.72 9.24 -12.54
C LEU A 240 -30.42 8.00 -13.41
N GLU A 241 -30.77 8.04 -14.70
CA GLU A 241 -30.45 6.96 -15.63
C GLU A 241 -28.93 6.78 -15.83
N THR A 242 -28.16 7.86 -15.74
CA THR A 242 -26.70 7.80 -15.84
C THR A 242 -26.11 7.20 -14.56
N ILE A 243 -26.60 7.60 -13.39
CA ILE A 243 -26.16 7.08 -12.10
C ILE A 243 -26.50 5.60 -11.96
N LYS A 244 -27.69 5.15 -12.39
CA LYS A 244 -28.11 3.75 -12.36
C LYS A 244 -27.18 2.80 -13.13
N LYS A 245 -26.43 3.29 -14.11
CA LYS A 245 -25.44 2.47 -14.84
C LYS A 245 -24.24 2.05 -13.99
N VAL A 246 -23.97 2.74 -12.88
CA VAL A 246 -22.78 2.57 -12.07
C VAL A 246 -23.08 2.30 -10.60
N MET A 247 -24.30 2.55 -10.14
CA MET A 247 -24.70 2.43 -8.74
C MET A 247 -26.19 2.09 -8.62
N ASN A 248 -26.55 1.18 -7.71
CA ASN A 248 -27.94 0.97 -7.33
C ASN A 248 -28.36 2.10 -6.37
N ILE A 249 -29.22 3.01 -6.86
CA ILE A 249 -29.61 4.22 -6.15
C ILE A 249 -30.31 3.89 -4.82
N ASP A 250 -31.21 2.92 -4.81
CA ASP A 250 -32.00 2.58 -3.61
C ASP A 250 -31.11 1.96 -2.55
N ALA A 251 -30.23 1.02 -2.94
CA ALA A 251 -29.26 0.42 -2.03
C ALA A 251 -28.25 1.44 -1.52
N ALA A 252 -27.84 2.42 -2.34
CA ALA A 252 -26.94 3.48 -1.95
C ALA A 252 -27.57 4.41 -0.91
N LYS A 253 -28.83 4.78 -1.11
CA LYS A 253 -29.59 5.59 -0.15
C LYS A 253 -29.81 4.87 1.18
N GLU A 254 -30.20 3.60 1.12
CA GLU A 254 -30.49 2.79 2.31
C GLU A 254 -29.25 2.56 3.18
N ARG A 255 -28.09 2.35 2.54
CA ARG A 255 -26.84 1.96 3.21
C ARG A 255 -25.90 3.14 3.43
N TRP A 256 -26.28 4.35 3.04
CA TRP A 256 -25.41 5.50 3.12
C TRP A 256 -24.89 5.74 4.54
N ASN A 257 -23.61 6.09 4.64
CA ASN A 257 -22.95 6.41 5.90
C ASN A 257 -22.02 7.62 5.68
N PRO A 258 -22.18 8.73 6.43
CA PRO A 258 -21.40 9.95 6.24
C PRO A 258 -19.91 9.78 6.54
N GLN A 259 -19.52 8.73 7.27
CA GLN A 259 -18.16 8.54 7.72
C GLN A 259 -17.34 7.62 6.81
N ILE A 260 -17.99 6.77 6.01
CA ILE A 260 -17.32 5.77 5.17
C ILE A 260 -17.99 5.66 3.80
N SER A 261 -17.20 5.50 2.76
CA SER A 261 -17.69 5.38 1.39
C SER A 261 -18.05 3.94 0.96
N ASP A 262 -17.66 2.94 1.75
CA ASP A 262 -17.83 1.52 1.40
C ASP A 262 -19.28 1.13 1.10
N PRO A 263 -20.30 1.53 1.88
CA PRO A 263 -21.68 1.21 1.58
C PRO A 263 -22.16 1.81 0.24
N ALA A 264 -21.75 3.03 -0.07
CA ALA A 264 -22.17 3.70 -1.30
C ALA A 264 -21.45 3.13 -2.54
N LYS A 265 -20.14 2.84 -2.47
CA LYS A 265 -19.39 2.28 -3.61
C LYS A 265 -19.71 0.82 -3.92
N ASN A 266 -20.30 0.10 -2.95
CA ASN A 266 -20.67 -1.32 -3.06
C ASN A 266 -22.19 -1.51 -3.24
N SER A 267 -22.90 -0.47 -3.63
CA SER A 267 -24.34 -0.48 -3.88
C SER A 267 -24.75 -0.86 -5.30
#